data_6c8cafd9f262119eb48699774db3b883
#
_entry.id   6c8cafd9f262119eb48699774db3b883
#
_cell.length_a   1.000
_cell.length_b   1.000
_cell.length_c   1.000
_cell.angle_alpha   90.00
_cell.angle_beta   90.00
_cell.angle_gamma   90.00
#
_symmetry.space_group_name_H-M   'P 1'
#
loop_
_entity.id
_entity.type
_entity.pdbx_description
1 polymer ?
#
loop_
_entity_poly.entity_id
_entity_poly.type
_entity_poly.pdbx_seq_one_letter_code
_entity_poly.pdbx_strand_id
1 'polypeptide(L)'
;NNPVNYIDPDGMDWYEANNKEIIWTNYTSQKDLDDNKIEGKYLGQAHVVFSGSRDERLGKKNGKNGYIDGEGAITANVTLYGPRGADDITTMTGFTMTSNVNKYGAITEGLFNANYDVNGKSGILKSNWVLNHRKEIPTMDNKPNQSPYAGENYGKPIKTGIFIHSTNSSGYAGGTVSTGCLLLAPQDFQTFNKIMSGVRNFTVRLTKEQTIIVPFPLAVFIGHEPFIRLTTIRR
;
A
#
# COMPACT_ATOMS: atom_id res chain seq x y z
N ASN A 1 -19.12 -28.54 -7.12
CA ASN A 1 -18.21 -27.50 -6.59
C ASN A 1 -18.94 -26.18 -6.70
N ASN A 2 -19.69 -25.87 -5.64
CA ASN A 2 -20.38 -24.62 -5.52
C ASN A 2 -19.33 -23.56 -5.07
N PRO A 3 -18.99 -22.55 -5.85
CA PRO A 3 -18.23 -21.44 -5.31
C PRO A 3 -19.16 -20.79 -4.29
N VAL A 4 -18.78 -20.88 -3.02
CA VAL A 4 -19.43 -20.11 -1.97
C VAL A 4 -19.23 -18.65 -2.38
N ASN A 5 -20.25 -18.04 -2.95
CA ASN A 5 -20.35 -16.60 -3.00
C ASN A 5 -20.37 -16.17 -1.54
N TYR A 6 -19.25 -15.64 -1.06
CA TYR A 6 -19.24 -14.84 0.14
C TYR A 6 -20.06 -13.59 -0.20
N ILE A 7 -21.37 -13.73 -0.08
CA ILE A 7 -22.27 -12.60 0.05
C ILE A 7 -21.90 -12.05 1.42
N ASP A 8 -21.52 -10.81 1.48
CA ASP A 8 -21.46 -10.07 2.74
C ASP A 8 -22.83 -10.27 3.43
N PRO A 9 -22.90 -11.05 4.52
CA PRO A 9 -24.18 -11.45 5.08
C PRO A 9 -24.93 -10.27 5.67
N ASP A 10 -24.24 -9.18 5.99
CA ASP A 10 -24.77 -8.04 6.71
C ASP A 10 -24.92 -6.80 5.81
N GLY A 11 -24.45 -6.86 4.53
CA GLY A 11 -24.51 -5.75 3.57
C GLY A 11 -23.75 -4.50 4.07
N MET A 12 -22.65 -4.69 4.81
CA MET A 12 -21.85 -3.61 5.37
C MET A 12 -20.55 -3.42 4.61
N ASP A 13 -20.16 -2.18 4.45
CA ASP A 13 -18.95 -1.78 3.74
C ASP A 13 -18.21 -0.64 4.44
N TRP A 14 -17.02 -0.34 3.97
CA TRP A 14 -16.20 0.75 4.49
C TRP A 14 -16.43 2.05 3.74
N TYR A 15 -16.41 3.17 4.46
CA TYR A 15 -16.29 4.50 3.86
C TYR A 15 -15.29 5.36 4.63
N GLU A 16 -14.69 6.33 3.95
CA GLU A 16 -13.83 7.35 4.52
C GLU A 16 -14.63 8.64 4.72
N ALA A 17 -14.77 9.07 5.97
CA ALA A 17 -15.38 10.33 6.31
C ALA A 17 -14.46 11.51 5.95
N ASN A 18 -14.98 12.74 5.92
CA ASN A 18 -14.20 13.94 5.59
C ASN A 18 -13.00 14.19 6.52
N ASN A 19 -13.10 13.76 7.78
CA ASN A 19 -12.01 13.81 8.74
C ASN A 19 -10.95 12.70 8.55
N LYS A 20 -11.07 11.89 7.47
CA LYS A 20 -10.19 10.76 7.13
C LYS A 20 -10.36 9.52 8.02
N GLU A 21 -11.34 9.49 8.86
CA GLU A 21 -11.71 8.31 9.63
C GLU A 21 -12.33 7.24 8.70
N ILE A 22 -11.91 5.98 8.86
CA ILE A 22 -12.46 4.83 8.12
C ILE A 22 -13.51 4.16 8.98
N ILE A 23 -14.73 4.13 8.49
CA ILE A 23 -15.92 3.71 9.26
C ILE A 23 -16.60 2.54 8.56
N TRP A 24 -16.97 1.51 9.34
CA TRP A 24 -17.77 0.38 8.90
C TRP A 24 -19.25 0.73 8.97
N THR A 25 -20.01 0.49 7.90
CA THR A 25 -21.37 0.97 7.76
C THR A 25 -22.23 0.06 6.90
N ASN A 26 -23.54 0.22 6.99
CA ASN A 26 -24.53 -0.47 6.16
C ASN A 26 -24.79 0.20 4.79
N TYR A 27 -24.02 1.22 4.43
CA TYR A 27 -24.09 1.80 3.09
C TYR A 27 -23.23 1.00 2.13
N THR A 28 -23.82 0.57 1.01
CA THR A 28 -23.19 -0.35 0.05
C THR A 28 -22.74 0.30 -1.25
N SER A 29 -22.84 1.62 -1.34
CA SER A 29 -22.41 2.39 -2.51
C SER A 29 -22.19 3.87 -2.19
N GLN A 30 -21.48 4.58 -3.07
CA GLN A 30 -21.38 6.04 -2.98
C GLN A 30 -22.76 6.69 -3.08
N LYS A 31 -23.64 6.15 -3.93
CA LYS A 31 -25.01 6.64 -4.06
C LYS A 31 -25.79 6.56 -2.75
N ASP A 32 -25.61 5.48 -2.00
CA ASP A 32 -26.30 5.34 -0.70
C ASP A 32 -25.80 6.39 0.31
N LEU A 33 -24.50 6.71 0.33
CA LEU A 33 -23.97 7.80 1.14
C LEU A 33 -24.60 9.13 0.72
N ASP A 34 -24.62 9.41 -0.57
CA ASP A 34 -25.13 10.67 -1.13
C ASP A 34 -26.64 10.84 -0.87
N ASP A 35 -27.44 9.79 -1.05
CA ASP A 35 -28.90 9.79 -0.80
C ASP A 35 -29.21 10.03 0.69
N ASN A 36 -28.34 9.56 1.59
CA ASN A 36 -28.47 9.76 3.03
C ASN A 36 -27.74 11.01 3.54
N LYS A 37 -27.18 11.82 2.65
CA LYS A 37 -26.43 13.06 2.95
C LYS A 37 -25.25 12.82 3.89
N ILE A 38 -24.60 11.66 3.76
CA ILE A 38 -23.38 11.31 4.48
C ILE A 38 -22.19 11.78 3.64
N GLU A 39 -21.47 12.74 4.15
CA GLU A 39 -20.27 13.25 3.50
C GLU A 39 -19.11 12.30 3.66
N GLY A 40 -18.54 11.85 2.55
CA GLY A 40 -17.40 10.94 2.56
C GLY A 40 -17.21 10.21 1.24
N LYS A 41 -16.27 9.28 1.27
CA LYS A 41 -15.90 8.46 0.10
C LYS A 41 -16.17 6.99 0.39
N TYR A 42 -17.04 6.38 -0.40
CA TYR A 42 -17.26 4.93 -0.35
C TYR A 42 -15.99 4.17 -0.75
N LEU A 43 -15.62 3.16 0.02
CA LEU A 43 -14.40 2.39 -0.15
C LEU A 43 -14.65 0.93 -0.54
N GLY A 44 -15.87 0.43 -0.33
CA GLY A 44 -16.25 -0.95 -0.64
C GLY A 44 -16.05 -1.92 0.50
N GLN A 45 -16.24 -3.20 0.20
CA GLN A 45 -16.22 -4.33 1.14
C GLN A 45 -14.89 -4.46 1.91
N ALA A 46 -13.78 -4.00 1.31
CA ALA A 46 -12.49 -3.96 1.97
C ALA A 46 -11.69 -2.75 1.51
N HIS A 47 -10.78 -2.30 2.37
CA HIS A 47 -9.90 -1.17 2.10
C HIS A 47 -8.50 -1.41 2.65
N VAL A 48 -7.48 -0.95 1.93
CA VAL A 48 -6.08 -1.09 2.35
C VAL A 48 -5.39 0.27 2.29
N VAL A 49 -4.75 0.66 3.37
CA VAL A 49 -3.96 1.89 3.45
C VAL A 49 -2.48 1.52 3.49
N PHE A 50 -1.73 1.92 2.48
CA PHE A 50 -0.28 1.90 2.48
C PHE A 50 0.22 3.29 2.86
N SER A 51 0.79 3.41 4.06
CA SER A 51 1.40 4.65 4.57
C SER A 51 2.92 4.49 4.53
N GLY A 52 3.51 5.02 3.48
CA GLY A 52 4.94 4.96 3.25
C GLY A 52 5.64 6.30 3.41
N SER A 53 6.93 6.32 3.11
CA SER A 53 7.71 7.55 3.02
C SER A 53 8.55 7.55 1.75
N ARG A 54 9.11 8.72 1.40
CA ARG A 54 10.07 8.83 0.30
C ARG A 54 11.44 8.25 0.66
N ASP A 55 11.68 8.02 1.95
CA ASP A 55 12.92 7.44 2.50
C ASP A 55 12.88 5.91 2.60
N GLU A 56 11.74 5.28 2.21
CA GLU A 56 11.64 3.83 2.19
C GLU A 56 12.79 3.20 1.40
N ARG A 57 13.38 2.21 1.99
CA ARG A 57 14.40 1.40 1.33
C ARG A 57 14.37 -0.03 1.83
N LEU A 58 14.63 -0.91 0.92
CA LEU A 58 14.91 -2.30 1.23
C LEU A 58 16.29 -2.34 1.90
N GLY A 59 16.38 -2.91 3.09
CA GLY A 59 17.63 -3.02 3.83
C GLY A 59 18.69 -3.82 3.09
N LYS A 60 19.91 -3.81 3.60
CA LYS A 60 20.95 -4.71 3.15
C LYS A 60 20.59 -6.14 3.57
N LYS A 61 20.99 -7.13 2.77
CA LYS A 61 20.82 -8.52 3.10
C LYS A 61 21.52 -8.80 4.44
N ASN A 62 20.75 -9.21 5.45
CA ASN A 62 21.27 -9.69 6.71
C ASN A 62 20.96 -11.19 6.84
N GLY A 63 21.97 -12.06 6.72
CA GLY A 63 21.84 -13.50 6.89
C GLY A 63 20.81 -14.15 5.95
N LYS A 64 19.96 -15.02 6.50
CA LYS A 64 18.93 -15.78 5.78
C LYS A 64 17.60 -15.06 5.61
N ASN A 65 17.37 -13.94 6.30
CA ASN A 65 16.03 -13.40 6.53
C ASN A 65 15.57 -12.32 5.54
N GLY A 66 16.39 -11.88 4.63
CA GLY A 66 15.94 -11.00 3.56
C GLY A 66 15.76 -9.53 3.96
N TYR A 67 14.97 -8.78 3.19
CA TYR A 67 14.93 -7.31 3.21
C TYR A 67 14.32 -6.66 4.43
N ILE A 68 13.31 -7.26 5.04
CA ILE A 68 12.58 -6.62 6.13
C ILE A 68 13.40 -6.59 7.39
N ASP A 69 14.18 -7.65 7.59
CA ASP A 69 15.14 -7.77 8.70
C ASP A 69 16.53 -7.23 8.31
N GLY A 70 16.65 -6.64 7.12
CA GLY A 70 17.90 -6.10 6.62
C GLY A 70 18.32 -4.85 7.38
N GLU A 71 19.60 -4.77 7.71
CA GLU A 71 20.19 -3.56 8.28
C GLU A 71 19.86 -2.32 7.44
N GLY A 72 19.29 -1.31 8.07
CA GLY A 72 18.90 -0.06 7.44
C GLY A 72 17.65 -0.12 6.55
N ALA A 73 16.80 -1.14 6.67
CA ALA A 73 15.49 -1.15 6.04
C ALA A 73 14.61 -0.04 6.63
N ILE A 74 13.87 0.68 5.74
CA ILE A 74 12.82 1.63 6.14
C ILE A 74 11.55 1.20 5.40
N THR A 75 10.56 0.77 6.17
CA THR A 75 9.34 0.15 5.68
C THR A 75 8.16 1.12 5.65
N ALA A 76 7.08 0.74 4.97
CA ALA A 76 5.76 1.34 5.06
C ALA A 76 4.91 0.61 6.10
N ASN A 77 4.01 1.34 6.76
CA ASN A 77 2.92 0.76 7.52
C ASN A 77 1.75 0.45 6.58
N VAL A 78 1.14 -0.73 6.74
CA VAL A 78 -0.01 -1.11 5.94
C VAL A 78 -1.15 -1.49 6.88
N THR A 79 -2.30 -0.86 6.73
CA THR A 79 -3.51 -1.21 7.47
C THR A 79 -4.53 -1.82 6.52
N LEU A 80 -4.95 -3.03 6.79
CA LEU A 80 -6.06 -3.69 6.12
C LEU A 80 -7.34 -3.48 6.94
N TYR A 81 -8.37 -3.03 6.30
CA TYR A 81 -9.76 -3.01 6.73
C TYR A 81 -10.48 -4.09 5.92
N GLY A 82 -10.63 -5.26 6.50
CA GLY A 82 -11.13 -6.45 5.78
C GLY A 82 -12.65 -6.56 5.75
N PRO A 83 -13.17 -7.61 5.11
CA PRO A 83 -14.59 -7.71 4.75
C PRO A 83 -15.52 -8.08 5.92
N ARG A 84 -15.02 -8.24 7.13
CA ARG A 84 -15.83 -8.54 8.33
C ARG A 84 -15.81 -7.41 9.36
N GLY A 85 -15.49 -6.19 8.92
CA GLY A 85 -15.50 -5.02 9.79
C GLY A 85 -14.34 -4.97 10.77
N ALA A 86 -14.62 -4.55 12.01
CA ALA A 86 -13.59 -4.31 13.03
C ALA A 86 -12.73 -5.56 13.35
N ASP A 87 -13.28 -6.75 13.21
CA ASP A 87 -12.57 -8.00 13.50
C ASP A 87 -11.48 -8.32 12.46
N ASP A 88 -11.54 -7.68 11.30
CA ASP A 88 -10.58 -7.84 10.21
C ASP A 88 -9.63 -6.63 10.06
N ILE A 89 -9.57 -5.74 11.03
CA ILE A 89 -8.57 -4.66 11.00
C ILE A 89 -7.21 -5.21 11.42
N THR A 90 -6.25 -5.13 10.51
CA THR A 90 -4.91 -5.70 10.73
C THR A 90 -3.83 -4.76 10.24
N THR A 91 -2.80 -4.54 11.07
CA THR A 91 -1.60 -3.78 10.70
C THR A 91 -0.52 -4.73 10.21
N MET A 92 0.13 -4.36 9.13
CA MET A 92 1.14 -5.14 8.40
C MET A 92 2.34 -4.28 8.04
N THR A 93 3.42 -4.92 7.67
CA THR A 93 4.63 -4.26 7.18
C THR A 93 4.73 -4.41 5.67
N GLY A 94 5.03 -3.31 4.98
CA GLY A 94 5.15 -3.31 3.52
C GLY A 94 6.14 -2.30 2.97
N PHE A 95 6.11 -2.15 1.65
CA PHE A 95 6.89 -1.16 0.92
C PHE A 95 6.06 -0.60 -0.24
N THR A 96 6.20 0.70 -0.47
CA THR A 96 5.52 1.44 -1.53
C THR A 96 6.50 1.97 -2.58
N MET A 97 7.80 1.90 -2.28
CA MET A 97 8.86 2.37 -3.16
C MET A 97 9.48 1.23 -3.96
N THR A 98 10.02 1.55 -5.11
CA THR A 98 10.73 0.58 -5.95
C THR A 98 12.13 0.31 -5.38
N SER A 99 12.73 -0.80 -5.81
CA SER A 99 14.12 -1.13 -5.46
C SER A 99 15.14 -0.07 -5.93
N ASN A 100 14.80 0.70 -6.97
CA ASN A 100 15.59 1.82 -7.46
C ASN A 100 14.65 2.87 -8.07
N VAL A 101 14.29 3.87 -7.24
CA VAL A 101 13.33 4.90 -7.61
C VAL A 101 13.79 5.76 -8.80
N ASN A 102 15.08 6.07 -8.89
CA ASN A 102 15.60 6.87 -9.98
C ASN A 102 15.53 6.15 -11.32
N LYS A 103 15.67 4.82 -11.32
CA LYS A 103 15.62 3.99 -12.52
C LYS A 103 14.21 3.55 -12.88
N TYR A 104 13.42 3.15 -11.89
CA TYR A 104 12.13 2.51 -12.17
C TYR A 104 10.94 3.45 -11.93
N GLY A 105 11.11 4.54 -11.19
CA GLY A 105 10.02 5.37 -10.70
C GLY A 105 9.10 4.61 -9.73
N ALA A 106 8.55 5.27 -8.74
CA ALA A 106 7.49 4.72 -7.90
C ALA A 106 6.14 5.30 -8.35
N ILE A 107 5.02 4.60 -8.12
CA ILE A 107 3.70 5.14 -8.43
C ILE A 107 3.34 6.32 -7.52
N THR A 108 2.54 7.25 -8.04
CA THR A 108 2.04 8.41 -7.28
C THR A 108 1.13 7.97 -6.13
N GLU A 109 0.97 8.85 -5.17
CA GLU A 109 -0.06 8.75 -4.14
C GLU A 109 -1.46 8.79 -4.76
N GLY A 110 -2.44 8.21 -4.07
CA GLY A 110 -3.83 8.23 -4.53
C GLY A 110 -4.70 7.14 -3.93
N LEU A 111 -5.93 7.15 -4.38
CA LEU A 111 -6.90 6.07 -4.12
C LEU A 111 -7.06 5.27 -5.41
N PHE A 112 -6.81 3.98 -5.32
CA PHE A 112 -6.85 3.03 -6.44
C PHE A 112 -7.89 1.96 -6.18
N ASN A 113 -8.45 1.41 -7.26
CA ASN A 113 -9.20 0.16 -7.18
C ASN A 113 -8.23 -1.01 -7.33
N ALA A 114 -8.33 -2.01 -6.49
CA ALA A 114 -7.64 -3.27 -6.63
C ALA A 114 -8.63 -4.37 -7.02
N ASN A 115 -8.24 -5.21 -7.96
CA ASN A 115 -9.09 -6.23 -8.55
C ASN A 115 -8.41 -7.58 -8.50
N TYR A 116 -9.18 -8.64 -8.28
CA TYR A 116 -8.70 -10.00 -8.42
C TYR A 116 -8.55 -10.35 -9.90
N ASP A 117 -7.32 -10.63 -10.32
CA ASP A 117 -6.97 -11.03 -11.68
C ASP A 117 -6.66 -12.54 -11.71
N VAL A 118 -7.48 -13.33 -12.39
CA VAL A 118 -7.31 -14.78 -12.51
C VAL A 118 -6.01 -15.16 -13.22
N ASN A 119 -5.53 -14.27 -14.10
CA ASN A 119 -4.26 -14.40 -14.82
C ASN A 119 -3.10 -13.72 -14.09
N GLY A 120 -3.22 -13.50 -12.79
CA GLY A 120 -2.31 -12.75 -11.96
C GLY A 120 -0.82 -13.00 -12.21
N LYS A 121 0.02 -12.41 -11.39
CA LYS A 121 1.48 -12.58 -11.49
C LYS A 121 1.86 -14.01 -11.13
N SER A 122 2.52 -14.71 -12.06
CA SER A 122 3.03 -16.07 -11.86
C SER A 122 4.44 -16.08 -11.26
N GLY A 123 4.93 -17.26 -10.87
CA GLY A 123 6.28 -17.46 -10.35
C GLY A 123 6.39 -17.29 -8.82
N ILE A 124 7.60 -16.97 -8.36
CA ILE A 124 7.93 -16.86 -6.93
C ILE A 124 7.09 -15.77 -6.22
N LEU A 125 6.73 -14.71 -6.96
CA LEU A 125 5.98 -13.56 -6.44
C LEU A 125 4.50 -13.65 -6.83
N LYS A 126 3.89 -14.81 -6.66
CA LYS A 126 2.48 -15.04 -7.01
C LYS A 126 1.58 -13.98 -6.39
N SER A 127 0.78 -13.33 -7.21
CA SER A 127 -0.29 -12.44 -6.77
C SER A 127 -1.39 -12.36 -7.81
N ASN A 128 -2.62 -12.28 -7.32
CA ASN A 128 -3.79 -12.03 -8.14
C ASN A 128 -4.37 -10.61 -7.95
N TRP A 129 -3.77 -9.80 -7.09
CA TRP A 129 -4.27 -8.47 -6.78
C TRP A 129 -3.57 -7.42 -7.62
N VAL A 130 -4.31 -6.78 -8.54
CA VAL A 130 -3.78 -5.78 -9.47
C VAL A 130 -4.51 -4.46 -9.32
N LEU A 131 -3.77 -3.35 -9.34
CA LEU A 131 -4.34 -2.02 -9.28
C LEU A 131 -4.92 -1.59 -10.63
N ASN A 132 -6.08 -0.92 -10.58
CA ASN A 132 -6.75 -0.26 -11.70
C ASN A 132 -6.90 -1.14 -12.94
N HIS A 133 -7.16 -2.44 -12.79
CA HIS A 133 -7.28 -3.37 -13.93
C HIS A 133 -6.10 -3.27 -14.92
N ARG A 134 -4.88 -3.12 -14.41
CA ARG A 134 -3.64 -2.94 -15.20
C ARG A 134 -3.57 -1.64 -16.00
N LYS A 135 -4.48 -0.68 -15.78
CA LYS A 135 -4.42 0.63 -16.43
C LYS A 135 -3.21 1.43 -15.96
N GLU A 136 -2.91 2.48 -16.69
CA GLU A 136 -1.81 3.38 -16.41
C GLU A 136 -1.95 4.09 -15.06
N ILE A 137 -0.84 4.15 -14.33
CA ILE A 137 -0.68 4.90 -13.09
C ILE A 137 0.56 5.78 -13.26
N PRO A 138 0.46 7.10 -13.04
CA PRO A 138 1.59 8.00 -13.11
C PRO A 138 2.69 7.63 -12.11
N THR A 139 3.93 7.95 -12.42
CA THR A 139 5.05 7.86 -11.48
C THR A 139 5.21 9.17 -10.72
N MET A 140 5.71 9.06 -9.49
CA MET A 140 6.09 10.23 -8.69
C MET A 140 7.15 11.05 -9.42
N ASP A 141 7.05 12.38 -9.31
CA ASP A 141 8.00 13.34 -9.85
C ASP A 141 8.28 13.13 -11.36
N ASN A 142 7.33 12.55 -12.09
CA ASN A 142 7.47 12.21 -13.50
C ASN A 142 8.72 11.36 -13.80
N LYS A 143 9.17 10.54 -12.85
CA LYS A 143 10.35 9.68 -13.03
C LYS A 143 10.10 8.65 -14.14
N PRO A 144 11.06 8.42 -15.03
CA PRO A 144 10.90 7.47 -16.11
C PRO A 144 10.79 6.03 -15.58
N ASN A 145 9.98 5.22 -16.25
CA ASN A 145 9.87 3.80 -15.99
C ASN A 145 10.88 3.01 -16.84
N GLN A 146 12.06 2.77 -16.32
CA GLN A 146 13.09 1.96 -16.99
C GLN A 146 13.08 0.50 -16.49
N SER A 147 11.91 0.00 -16.09
CA SER A 147 11.75 -1.41 -15.74
C SER A 147 11.95 -2.29 -16.99
N PRO A 148 12.63 -3.44 -16.87
CA PRO A 148 12.71 -4.40 -17.97
C PRO A 148 11.35 -4.99 -18.37
N TYR A 149 10.33 -4.78 -17.51
CA TYR A 149 8.94 -5.23 -17.75
C TYR A 149 8.02 -4.10 -18.21
N ALA A 150 8.56 -2.93 -18.54
CA ALA A 150 7.76 -1.76 -18.90
C ALA A 150 7.12 -1.86 -20.29
N GLY A 151 7.64 -2.73 -21.16
CA GLY A 151 7.15 -2.85 -22.52
C GLY A 151 7.16 -1.50 -23.26
N GLU A 152 6.04 -1.14 -23.87
CA GLU A 152 5.85 0.15 -24.59
C GLU A 152 5.90 1.39 -23.67
N ASN A 153 5.82 1.20 -22.35
CA ASN A 153 5.91 2.26 -21.35
C ASN A 153 7.35 2.51 -20.87
N TYR A 154 8.33 1.86 -21.50
CA TYR A 154 9.74 2.11 -21.17
C TYR A 154 10.12 3.56 -21.43
N GLY A 155 10.70 4.20 -20.42
CA GLY A 155 11.10 5.61 -20.46
C GLY A 155 9.97 6.61 -20.22
N LYS A 156 8.70 6.20 -20.24
CA LYS A 156 7.56 7.07 -19.94
C LYS A 156 7.36 7.18 -18.42
N PRO A 157 6.77 8.29 -17.91
CA PRO A 157 6.51 8.47 -16.48
C PRO A 157 5.19 7.77 -16.03
N ILE A 158 4.95 6.58 -16.52
CA ILE A 158 3.75 5.78 -16.24
C ILE A 158 4.10 4.32 -15.99
N LYS A 159 3.23 3.64 -15.25
CA LYS A 159 3.31 2.21 -14.97
C LYS A 159 1.98 1.53 -15.21
N THR A 160 2.05 0.28 -15.62
CA THR A 160 0.91 -0.64 -15.77
C THR A 160 1.18 -1.93 -15.02
N GLY A 161 0.13 -2.71 -14.74
CA GLY A 161 0.30 -4.02 -14.11
C GLY A 161 0.94 -3.94 -12.73
N ILE A 162 0.52 -2.99 -11.90
CA ILE A 162 0.97 -2.85 -10.52
C ILE A 162 0.22 -3.85 -9.65
N PHE A 163 0.94 -4.75 -9.01
CA PHE A 163 0.39 -5.78 -8.13
C PHE A 163 0.68 -5.46 -6.66
N ILE A 164 -0.11 -6.09 -5.78
CA ILE A 164 0.21 -6.23 -4.35
C ILE A 164 0.76 -7.64 -4.18
N HIS A 165 2.01 -7.80 -3.74
CA HIS A 165 2.62 -9.11 -3.59
C HIS A 165 3.64 -9.16 -2.44
N SER A 166 4.10 -10.36 -2.10
CA SER A 166 5.15 -10.54 -1.09
C SER A 166 6.48 -9.91 -1.55
N THR A 167 7.29 -9.49 -0.60
CA THR A 167 8.68 -9.09 -0.87
C THR A 167 9.46 -10.20 -1.52
N ASN A 168 9.38 -11.42 -0.99
CA ASN A 168 9.67 -12.66 -1.68
C ASN A 168 9.30 -13.86 -0.78
N SER A 169 9.09 -15.04 -1.37
CA SER A 169 8.64 -16.22 -0.61
C SER A 169 9.75 -16.91 0.22
N SER A 170 11.01 -16.59 -0.05
CA SER A 170 12.17 -17.19 0.62
C SER A 170 12.89 -16.24 1.57
N GLY A 171 12.39 -15.01 1.74
CA GLY A 171 13.11 -13.98 2.49
C GLY A 171 14.42 -13.55 1.80
N TYR A 172 14.66 -13.96 0.56
CA TYR A 172 15.87 -13.62 -0.20
C TYR A 172 15.69 -12.32 -0.97
N ALA A 173 16.61 -11.46 -0.75
CA ALA A 173 16.61 -10.11 -1.27
C ALA A 173 17.76 -9.85 -2.26
N GLY A 174 18.04 -10.77 -3.12
CA GLY A 174 18.98 -10.57 -4.22
C GLY A 174 18.29 -9.95 -5.44
N GLY A 175 18.80 -8.83 -5.93
CA GLY A 175 18.31 -8.20 -7.15
C GLY A 175 17.08 -7.28 -6.96
N THR A 176 16.33 -7.09 -8.03
CA THR A 176 15.16 -6.21 -8.06
C THR A 176 13.93 -6.93 -7.54
N VAL A 177 13.46 -6.60 -6.34
CA VAL A 177 12.23 -7.17 -5.78
C VAL A 177 11.00 -6.50 -6.35
N SER A 178 11.03 -5.19 -6.49
CA SER A 178 9.93 -4.44 -7.09
C SER A 178 10.43 -3.36 -8.04
N THR A 179 9.84 -3.34 -9.23
CA THR A 179 9.98 -2.24 -10.19
C THR A 179 8.78 -1.29 -10.13
N GLY A 180 7.92 -1.39 -9.11
CA GLY A 180 6.76 -0.50 -8.92
C GLY A 180 5.58 -1.08 -8.17
N CYS A 181 5.53 -2.39 -7.94
CA CYS A 181 4.47 -3.05 -7.19
C CYS A 181 4.51 -2.66 -5.70
N LEU A 182 3.35 -2.69 -5.06
CA LEU A 182 3.23 -2.58 -3.61
C LEU A 182 3.61 -3.92 -2.97
N LEU A 183 4.38 -3.88 -1.90
CA LEU A 183 4.91 -5.08 -1.27
C LEU A 183 4.38 -5.23 0.16
N LEU A 184 4.20 -6.49 0.57
CA LEU A 184 3.98 -6.88 1.96
C LEU A 184 5.08 -7.83 2.41
N ALA A 185 5.37 -7.86 3.71
CA ALA A 185 6.19 -8.89 4.32
C ALA A 185 5.64 -10.28 4.01
N PRO A 186 6.46 -11.34 3.88
CA PRO A 186 5.96 -12.65 3.47
C PRO A 186 4.84 -13.20 4.35
N GLN A 187 4.94 -13.06 5.66
CA GLN A 187 3.92 -13.51 6.61
C GLN A 187 2.66 -12.62 6.52
N ASP A 188 2.85 -11.32 6.41
CA ASP A 188 1.75 -10.35 6.26
C ASP A 188 0.99 -10.58 4.96
N PHE A 189 1.69 -10.93 3.87
CA PHE A 189 1.04 -11.27 2.61
C PHE A 189 0.21 -12.56 2.70
N GLN A 190 0.64 -13.55 3.49
CA GLN A 190 -0.17 -14.74 3.76
C GLN A 190 -1.43 -14.38 4.55
N THR A 191 -1.29 -13.56 5.59
CA THR A 191 -2.41 -13.04 6.40
C THR A 191 -3.37 -12.23 5.53
N PHE A 192 -2.85 -11.33 4.71
CA PHE A 192 -3.61 -10.56 3.74
C PHE A 192 -4.46 -11.45 2.82
N ASN A 193 -3.84 -12.45 2.18
CA ASN A 193 -4.57 -13.36 1.29
C ASN A 193 -5.62 -14.19 2.02
N LYS A 194 -5.39 -14.55 3.29
CA LYS A 194 -6.36 -15.28 4.11
C LYS A 194 -7.58 -14.42 4.40
N ILE A 195 -7.39 -13.16 4.85
CA ILE A 195 -8.47 -12.25 5.17
C ILE A 195 -9.24 -11.87 3.89
N MET A 196 -8.53 -11.61 2.80
CA MET A 196 -9.10 -11.19 1.51
C MET A 196 -9.65 -12.35 0.67
N SER A 197 -9.69 -13.55 1.23
CA SER A 197 -10.24 -14.72 0.53
C SER A 197 -11.71 -14.51 0.21
N GLY A 198 -12.06 -14.57 -1.09
CA GLY A 198 -13.44 -14.32 -1.57
C GLY A 198 -13.69 -12.88 -2.00
N VAL A 199 -12.95 -11.89 -1.52
CA VAL A 199 -13.03 -10.51 -2.01
C VAL A 199 -12.58 -10.48 -3.48
N ARG A 200 -13.27 -9.72 -4.32
CA ARG A 200 -12.93 -9.59 -5.75
C ARG A 200 -12.43 -8.21 -6.09
N ASN A 201 -12.94 -7.21 -5.39
CA ASN A 201 -12.59 -5.81 -5.59
C ASN A 201 -12.48 -5.14 -4.22
N PHE A 202 -11.53 -4.24 -4.08
CA PHE A 202 -11.35 -3.40 -2.90
C PHE A 202 -10.62 -2.12 -3.27
N THR A 203 -10.55 -1.18 -2.36
CA THR A 203 -9.82 0.07 -2.60
C THR A 203 -8.48 0.07 -1.88
N VAL A 204 -7.51 0.76 -2.47
CA VAL A 204 -6.15 0.93 -1.92
C VAL A 204 -5.84 2.41 -1.88
N ARG A 205 -5.58 2.94 -0.70
CA ARG A 205 -5.01 4.26 -0.51
C ARG A 205 -3.50 4.14 -0.36
N LEU A 206 -2.79 4.89 -1.16
CA LEU A 206 -1.34 5.04 -1.06
C LEU A 206 -1.02 6.47 -0.64
N THR A 207 -0.31 6.61 0.46
CA THR A 207 0.24 7.89 0.94
C THR A 207 1.74 7.77 1.13
N LYS A 208 2.46 8.88 0.95
CA LYS A 208 3.91 8.96 1.16
C LYS A 208 4.25 10.24 1.90
N GLU A 209 4.62 10.11 3.15
CA GLU A 209 5.04 11.24 3.95
C GLU A 209 6.38 11.79 3.43
N GLN A 210 6.47 13.10 3.33
CA GLN A 210 7.76 13.76 3.20
C GLN A 210 8.33 13.94 4.59
N THR A 211 9.55 13.46 4.81
CA THR A 211 10.30 13.83 6.02
C THR A 211 10.69 15.30 5.87
N ILE A 212 9.92 16.18 6.48
CA ILE A 212 10.30 17.58 6.59
C ILE A 212 11.39 17.64 7.65
N ILE A 213 12.64 17.73 7.23
CA ILE A 213 13.74 18.12 8.13
C ILE A 213 13.50 19.61 8.41
N VAL A 214 12.83 19.91 9.50
CA VAL A 214 12.76 21.28 10.01
C VAL A 214 14.16 21.56 10.55
N PRO A 215 14.93 22.46 9.93
CA PRO A 215 16.20 22.87 10.53
C PRO A 215 15.84 23.50 11.89
N PHE A 216 16.33 22.91 12.96
CA PHE A 216 16.19 23.48 14.30
C PHE A 216 16.78 24.90 14.25
N PRO A 217 16.01 25.94 14.64
CA PRO A 217 16.65 27.19 14.99
C PRO A 217 17.63 26.88 16.12
N LEU A 218 18.86 27.33 15.98
CA LEU A 218 19.90 27.21 17.03
C LEU A 218 19.26 27.47 18.39
N ALA A 219 19.16 26.43 19.21
CA ALA A 219 18.62 26.56 20.56
C ALA A 219 19.56 27.46 21.34
N VAL A 220 19.08 28.63 21.69
CA VAL A 220 19.73 29.47 22.73
C VAL A 220 19.60 28.65 24.01
N PHE A 221 20.72 28.08 24.44
CA PHE A 221 20.83 27.35 25.71
C PHE A 221 20.61 28.34 26.87
N ILE A 222 19.41 28.27 27.49
CA ILE A 222 19.22 28.75 28.86
C ILE A 222 18.90 27.47 29.67
N GLY A 223 19.94 26.99 30.35
CA GLY A 223 20.04 25.83 31.21
C GLY A 223 18.73 25.14 31.64
N HIS A 224 18.42 24.05 31.01
CA HIS A 224 17.75 22.86 31.51
C HIS A 224 17.68 21.81 30.39
N GLU A 225 17.74 20.55 30.72
CA GLU A 225 17.90 19.39 29.85
C GLU A 225 17.01 19.37 28.59
N PRO A 226 17.51 18.94 27.41
CA PRO A 226 16.76 18.97 26.17
C PRO A 226 15.75 17.81 26.10
N PHE A 227 14.48 18.12 26.18
CA PHE A 227 13.42 17.20 25.72
C PHE A 227 13.33 17.28 24.19
N ILE A 228 13.73 16.22 23.51
CA ILE A 228 13.50 16.06 22.07
C ILE A 228 12.05 15.58 21.89
N ARG A 229 11.17 16.45 21.45
CA ARG A 229 9.81 16.09 21.02
C ARG A 229 9.79 16.11 19.49
N LEU A 230 9.75 14.94 18.87
CA LEU A 230 9.47 14.80 17.44
C LEU A 230 7.97 15.09 17.24
N THR A 231 7.65 16.21 16.61
CA THR A 231 6.27 16.52 16.22
C THR A 231 6.14 16.26 14.72
N THR A 232 5.38 15.24 14.35
CA THR A 232 4.98 14.99 12.97
C THR A 232 3.86 15.96 12.61
N ILE A 233 4.11 16.86 11.67
CA ILE A 233 3.06 17.74 11.12
C ILE A 233 2.50 17.06 9.88
N ARG A 234 1.24 16.63 9.96
CA ARG A 234 0.47 16.16 8.80
C ARG A 234 -0.09 17.38 8.06
N ARG A 235 0.09 17.40 6.76
CA ARG A 235 -0.68 18.22 5.82
C ARG A 235 -1.49 17.33 4.91
#